data_ef35511fbfde6a16a3e43488862098ae
#
_entry.id   ef35511fbfde6a16a3e43488862098ae
#
_cell.length_a   1.000
_cell.length_b   1.000
_cell.length_c   1.000
_cell.angle_alpha   90.00
_cell.angle_beta   90.00
_cell.angle_gamma   90.00
#
_symmetry.space_group_name_H-M   'P 1'
#
loop_
_entity.id
_entity.type
_entity.pdbx_description
1 polymer ?
#
loop_
_entity_poly.entity_id
_entity_poly.type
_entity_poly.pdbx_seq_one_letter_code
_entity_poly.pdbx_strand_id
1 'polypeptide(L)' 'MQKLGKREKQILYLRFLKGKTQVEVAKQIGISQAQVSRLEKNAIKSIRTVTV' A
#
# COMPACT_ATOMS: atom_id res chain seq x y z
N MET A 1 -6.49 15.86 8.91
CA MET A 1 -5.46 14.91 9.31
C MET A 1 -5.51 13.66 8.48
N GLN A 2 -4.41 13.29 7.95
CA GLN A 2 -4.30 12.12 7.11
C GLN A 2 -4.21 10.85 7.94
N LYS A 3 -4.96 9.85 7.56
CA LYS A 3 -4.92 8.57 8.26
C LYS A 3 -4.79 7.43 7.28
N LEU A 4 -3.66 6.79 7.30
CA LEU A 4 -3.46 5.57 6.54
C LEU A 4 -3.62 4.39 7.49
N GLY A 5 -4.27 3.34 7.01
CA GLY A 5 -4.36 2.13 7.78
C GLY A 5 -2.99 1.48 7.91
N LYS A 6 -2.85 0.64 8.91
CA LYS A 6 -1.60 -0.09 9.11
C LYS A 6 -1.24 -0.88 7.85
N ARG A 7 -2.24 -1.53 7.26
CA ARG A 7 -2.02 -2.34 6.07
C ARG A 7 -1.54 -1.51 4.90
N GLU A 8 -2.11 -0.33 4.74
CA GLU A 8 -1.72 0.56 3.67
C GLU A 8 -0.28 1.04 3.84
N LYS A 9 0.09 1.39 5.05
CA LYS A 9 1.45 1.81 5.33
C LYS A 9 2.44 0.68 5.06
N GLN A 10 2.09 -0.52 5.47
CA GLN A 10 2.94 -1.68 5.28
C GLN A 10 3.14 -1.97 3.81
N ILE A 11 2.08 -1.86 3.03
CA ILE A 11 2.16 -2.10 1.59
C ILE A 11 3.06 -1.06 0.93
N LEU A 12 2.88 0.21 1.27
CA LEU A 12 3.73 1.25 0.71
C LEU A 12 5.20 1.03 1.07
N TYR A 13 5.45 0.66 2.30
CA TYR A 13 6.80 0.39 2.75
C TYR A 13 7.43 -0.74 1.94
N LEU A 14 6.72 -1.84 1.78
CA LEU A 14 7.25 -2.98 1.06
C LEU A 14 7.42 -2.69 -0.42
N ARG A 15 6.48 -1.97 -0.99
CA ARG A 15 6.53 -1.68 -2.42
C ARG A 15 7.62 -0.67 -2.78
N PHE A 16 7.74 0.40 -2.00
CA PHE A 16 8.61 1.50 -2.39
C PHE A 16 9.96 1.52 -1.69
N LEU A 17 10.02 1.04 -0.47
CA LEU A 17 11.28 1.01 0.26
C LEU A 17 12.01 -0.31 0.08
N LYS A 18 11.27 -1.42 0.05
CA LYS A 18 11.87 -2.73 -0.12
C LYS A 18 11.91 -3.18 -1.58
N GLY A 19 11.15 -2.52 -2.45
CA GLY A 19 11.16 -2.87 -3.86
C GLY A 19 10.44 -4.17 -4.19
N LYS A 20 9.51 -4.59 -3.37
CA LYS A 20 8.79 -5.83 -3.60
C LYS A 20 7.67 -5.64 -4.61
N THR A 21 7.36 -6.71 -5.34
CA THR A 21 6.23 -6.67 -6.26
C THR A 21 4.92 -6.84 -5.49
N GLN A 22 3.82 -6.51 -6.17
CA GLN A 22 2.51 -6.69 -5.55
C GLN A 22 2.26 -8.14 -5.17
N VAL A 23 2.71 -9.06 -6.00
CA VAL A 23 2.55 -10.49 -5.71
C VAL A 23 3.32 -10.87 -4.46
N GLU A 24 4.54 -10.38 -4.32
CA GLU A 24 5.35 -10.68 -3.15
C GLU A 24 4.75 -10.09 -1.90
N VAL A 25 4.25 -8.86 -1.98
CA VAL A 25 3.60 -8.21 -0.86
C VAL A 25 2.35 -8.98 -0.44
N ALA A 26 1.56 -9.41 -1.43
CA ALA A 26 0.35 -10.17 -1.15
C ALA A 26 0.67 -11.44 -0.38
N LYS A 27 1.71 -12.16 -0.80
CA LYS A 27 2.11 -13.38 -0.12
C LYS A 27 2.61 -13.10 1.29
N GLN A 28 3.39 -12.06 1.43
CA GLN A 28 3.98 -11.74 2.72
C GLN A 28 2.92 -11.34 3.75
N ILE A 29 1.94 -10.56 3.31
CA ILE A 29 0.89 -10.09 4.20
C ILE A 29 -0.22 -11.11 4.35
N GLY A 30 -0.44 -11.94 3.33
CA GLY A 30 -1.47 -12.96 3.38
C GLY A 30 -2.80 -12.50 2.81
N ILE A 31 -2.75 -11.68 1.78
CA ILE A 31 -3.95 -11.22 1.09
C ILE A 31 -3.78 -11.42 -0.42
N SER A 32 -4.81 -11.10 -1.19
CA SER A 32 -4.73 -11.27 -2.63
C SER A 32 -3.98 -10.10 -3.28
N GLN A 33 -3.45 -10.35 -4.46
CA GLN A 33 -2.78 -9.29 -5.22
C GLN A 33 -3.75 -8.17 -5.56
N ALA A 34 -4.98 -8.51 -5.89
CA ALA A 34 -5.99 -7.50 -6.20
C ALA A 34 -6.21 -6.58 -5.00
N GLN A 35 -6.17 -7.15 -3.82
CA GLN A 35 -6.34 -6.37 -2.60
C GLN A 35 -5.15 -5.46 -2.36
N VAL A 36 -3.94 -5.96 -2.62
CA VAL A 36 -2.75 -5.13 -2.51
C VAL A 36 -2.85 -3.93 -3.46
N SER A 37 -3.26 -4.20 -4.69
CA SER A 37 -3.40 -3.14 -5.69
C SER A 37 -4.39 -2.09 -5.25
N ARG A 38 -5.51 -2.53 -4.72
CA ARG A 38 -6.56 -1.61 -4.25
C ARG A 38 -6.07 -0.76 -3.08
N LEU A 39 -5.42 -1.40 -2.12
CA LEU A 39 -4.92 -0.69 -0.94
C LEU A 39 -3.83 0.28 -1.31
N GLU A 40 -2.98 -0.12 -2.25
CA GLU A 40 -1.91 0.75 -2.72
C GLU A 40 -2.48 2.01 -3.37
N LYS A 41 -3.49 1.85 -4.21
CA LYS A 41 -4.13 2.99 -4.86
C LYS A 41 -4.79 3.91 -3.85
N ASN A 42 -5.45 3.33 -2.86
CA ASN A 42 -6.08 4.13 -1.82
C ASN A 42 -5.05 4.93 -1.03
N ALA A 43 -3.93 4.30 -0.72
CA ALA A 43 -2.88 4.97 0.03
C ALA A 43 -2.29 6.14 -0.75
N ILE A 44 -2.02 5.92 -2.02
CA ILE A 44 -1.47 6.97 -2.87
C ILE A 44 -2.47 8.10 -3.03
N LYS A 45 -3.74 7.77 -3.18
CA LYS A 45 -4.78 8.78 -3.30
C LYS A 45 -4.84 9.65 -2.06
N SER A 46 -4.74 9.05 -0.88
CA SER A 46 -4.75 9.79 0.37
C SER A 46 -3.57 10.74 0.46
N ILE A 47 -2.40 10.26 0.06
CA ILE A 47 -1.19 11.06 0.10
C ILE A 47 -1.31 12.25 -0.84
N ARG A 48 -1.84 12.00 -2.04
CA ARG A 48 -2.01 13.09 -3.02
C ARG A 48 -2.95 14.16 -2.49
N THR A 49 -3.99 13.73 -1.83
CA THR A 49 -4.95 14.69 -1.25
C THR A 49 -4.27 15.58 -0.22
N VAL A 50 -3.37 14.99 0.56
CA VAL A 50 -2.67 15.73 1.60
C VAL A 50 -1.71 16.76 1.02
N THR A 51 -1.09 16.44 -0.10
CA THR A 51 -0.07 17.30 -0.67
C THR A 51 -0.63 18.43 -1.52
N VAL A 52 -1.89 18.44 -1.81
CA VAL A 52 -2.52 19.53 -2.57
C VAL A 52 -2.74 20.81 -1.73
#